data_b7ead412fd570d43e58564c3fe75d618
#
_entry.id   b7ead412fd570d43e58564c3fe75d618
#
_cell.length_a   1.000
_cell.length_b   1.000
_cell.length_c   1.000
_cell.angle_alpha   90.00
_cell.angle_beta   90.00
_cell.angle_gamma   90.00
#
_symmetry.space_group_name_H-M   'P 1'
#
loop_
_entity.id
_entity.type
_entity.pdbx_description
1 polymer ?
#
loop_
_entity_poly.entity_id
_entity_poly.type
_entity_poly.pdbx_seq_one_letter_code
_entity_poly.pdbx_strand_id
1 'polypeptide(L)'
;MDKKIFSEVKDNIGIVWLNRPEKKNALNDELWFGLPELVKELDESDEVRVILIAAKGDTFSAGIDINLLVEAFDLNEDLKTNAKERIEIMEVTKKFQDAFTAVAKTQKPTIAAIQGFSIGGATNLVASCDIR
;
A
#
# COMPACT_ATOMS: atom_id res chain seq x y z
N MET A 1 15.69 -13.81 4.37
CA MET A 1 14.34 -13.73 3.78
C MET A 1 14.24 -12.45 2.97
N ASP A 2 13.75 -12.57 1.77
CA ASP A 2 13.54 -11.39 0.94
C ASP A 2 12.39 -10.56 1.52
N LYS A 3 12.62 -9.25 1.66
CA LYS A 3 11.59 -8.32 2.11
C LYS A 3 10.43 -8.31 1.10
N LYS A 4 9.20 -8.33 1.58
CA LYS A 4 8.00 -8.27 0.72
C LYS A 4 7.73 -6.88 0.19
N ILE A 5 8.29 -5.86 0.84
CA ILE A 5 8.34 -4.48 0.37
C ILE A 5 9.70 -3.88 0.69
N PHE A 6 10.26 -3.12 -0.23
CA PHE A 6 11.54 -2.44 -0.04
C PHE A 6 11.64 -1.25 -1.00
N SER A 7 12.57 -0.34 -0.72
CA SER A 7 12.90 0.76 -1.59
C SER A 7 14.34 0.69 -2.07
N GLU A 8 14.59 1.30 -3.22
CA GLU A 8 15.92 1.57 -3.75
C GLU A 8 15.94 2.97 -4.41
N VAL A 9 17.11 3.58 -4.49
CA VAL A 9 17.31 4.84 -5.20
C VAL A 9 18.24 4.59 -6.37
N LYS A 10 17.81 4.99 -7.56
CA LYS A 10 18.59 4.90 -8.78
C LYS A 10 18.32 6.12 -9.66
N ASP A 11 19.37 6.80 -10.08
CA ASP A 11 19.28 7.96 -10.99
C ASP A 11 18.29 9.05 -10.52
N ASN A 12 18.29 9.35 -9.22
CA ASN A 12 17.37 10.26 -8.54
C ASN A 12 15.88 9.80 -8.52
N ILE A 13 15.63 8.55 -8.86
CA ILE A 13 14.31 7.93 -8.76
C ILE A 13 14.29 7.05 -7.50
N GLY A 14 13.39 7.34 -6.57
CA GLY A 14 13.09 6.47 -5.44
C GLY A 14 12.06 5.43 -5.87
N ILE A 15 12.40 4.16 -5.84
CA ILE A 15 11.51 3.08 -6.26
C ILE A 15 11.06 2.29 -5.05
N VAL A 16 9.77 2.20 -4.83
CA VAL A 16 9.16 1.28 -3.86
C VAL A 16 8.69 0.02 -4.62
N TRP A 17 9.22 -1.11 -4.24
CA TRP A 17 8.90 -2.39 -4.83
C TRP A 17 7.91 -3.20 -3.98
N LEU A 18 6.77 -3.54 -4.56
CA LEU A 18 5.92 -4.62 -4.06
C LEU A 18 6.54 -5.94 -4.49
N ASN A 19 6.92 -6.80 -3.54
CA ASN A 19 7.71 -8.00 -3.79
C ASN A 19 7.09 -9.25 -3.15
N ARG A 20 5.89 -9.56 -3.58
CA ARG A 20 5.15 -10.77 -3.19
C ARG A 20 4.46 -11.40 -4.40
N PRO A 21 5.24 -11.66 -5.49
CA PRO A 21 4.66 -12.11 -6.78
C PRO A 21 3.93 -13.45 -6.68
N GLU A 22 4.35 -14.35 -5.78
CA GLU A 22 3.71 -15.65 -5.53
C GLU A 22 2.26 -15.54 -5.01
N LYS A 23 1.91 -14.38 -4.47
CA LYS A 23 0.54 -14.02 -4.04
C LYS A 23 -0.04 -12.86 -4.86
N LYS A 24 0.44 -12.68 -6.10
CA LYS A 24 0.02 -11.58 -6.98
C LYS A 24 0.09 -10.21 -6.29
N ASN A 25 1.11 -10.02 -5.47
CA ASN A 25 1.34 -8.81 -4.67
C ASN A 25 0.11 -8.38 -3.84
N ALA A 26 -0.65 -9.36 -3.32
CA ALA A 26 -1.72 -9.07 -2.37
C ALA A 26 -1.14 -8.34 -1.16
N LEU A 27 -1.77 -7.24 -0.78
CA LEU A 27 -1.32 -6.31 0.25
C LEU A 27 -1.64 -6.87 1.63
N ASN A 28 -0.66 -7.56 2.22
CA ASN A 28 -0.70 -7.97 3.62
C ASN A 28 -0.28 -6.81 4.53
N ASP A 29 -0.20 -7.04 5.83
CA ASP A 29 0.19 -6.05 6.83
C ASP A 29 1.55 -5.39 6.52
N GLU A 30 2.56 -6.18 6.14
CA GLU A 30 3.89 -5.69 5.79
C GLU A 30 3.87 -4.76 4.57
N LEU A 31 3.12 -5.10 3.52
CA LEU A 31 2.98 -4.25 2.34
C LEU A 31 2.12 -3.02 2.62
N TRP A 32 0.99 -3.21 3.30
CA TRP A 32 0.03 -2.13 3.52
C TRP A 32 0.58 -1.04 4.43
N PHE A 33 1.18 -1.43 5.54
CA PHE A 33 1.69 -0.48 6.54
C PHE A 33 3.17 -0.14 6.38
N GLY A 34 3.95 -0.94 5.65
CA GLY A 34 5.33 -0.60 5.31
C GLY A 34 5.43 0.43 4.17
N LEU A 35 4.43 0.51 3.28
CA LEU A 35 4.41 1.45 2.17
C LEU A 35 4.53 2.91 2.62
N PRO A 36 3.74 3.42 3.58
CA PRO A 36 3.84 4.82 4.02
C PRO A 36 5.21 5.20 4.58
N GLU A 37 5.85 4.28 5.27
CA GLU A 37 7.19 4.51 5.86
C GLU A 37 8.24 4.69 4.77
N LEU A 38 8.26 3.79 3.78
CA LEU A 38 9.19 3.88 2.65
C LEU A 38 8.93 5.11 1.78
N VAL A 39 7.68 5.44 1.52
CA VAL A 39 7.31 6.64 0.76
C VAL A 39 7.77 7.90 1.49
N LYS A 40 7.57 7.98 2.80
CA LYS A 40 8.03 9.09 3.62
C LYS A 40 9.55 9.23 3.59
N GLU A 41 10.28 8.13 3.74
CA GLU A 41 11.75 8.11 3.69
C GLU A 41 12.26 8.64 2.34
N LEU A 42 11.65 8.23 1.23
CA LEU A 42 12.00 8.72 -0.10
C LEU A 42 11.59 10.17 -0.32
N ASP A 43 10.46 10.60 0.23
CA ASP A 43 9.99 12.00 0.12
C ASP A 43 10.91 12.98 0.87
N GLU A 44 11.50 12.55 1.97
CA GLU A 44 12.46 13.33 2.78
C GLU A 44 13.90 13.27 2.24
N SER A 45 14.21 12.37 1.30
CA SER A 45 15.57 12.19 0.77
C SER A 45 15.94 13.26 -0.27
N ASP A 46 17.05 13.95 -0.07
CA ASP A 46 17.58 14.94 -1.03
C ASP A 46 18.04 14.32 -2.36
N GLU A 47 18.32 13.02 -2.37
CA GLU A 47 18.73 12.30 -3.59
C GLU A 47 17.57 11.96 -4.52
N VAL A 48 16.33 11.99 -4.01
CA VAL A 48 15.13 11.57 -4.74
C VAL A 48 14.39 12.77 -5.29
N ARG A 49 14.04 12.72 -6.57
CA ARG A 49 13.22 13.73 -7.26
C ARG A 49 11.83 13.27 -7.62
N VAL A 50 11.64 11.97 -7.75
CA VAL A 50 10.36 11.34 -8.09
C VAL A 50 10.27 9.98 -7.40
N ILE A 51 9.08 9.59 -6.99
CA ILE A 51 8.81 8.30 -6.35
C ILE A 51 8.03 7.42 -7.32
N LEU A 52 8.58 6.25 -7.61
CA LEU A 52 7.94 5.23 -8.44
C LEU A 52 7.47 4.08 -7.55
N ILE A 53 6.22 3.70 -7.65
CA ILE A 53 5.68 2.50 -7.02
C ILE A 53 5.54 1.43 -8.11
N ALA A 54 6.28 0.35 -7.95
CA ALA A 54 6.36 -0.74 -8.93
C ALA A 54 6.19 -2.09 -8.23
N ALA A 55 5.98 -3.13 -9.00
CA ALA A 55 5.76 -4.47 -8.48
C ALA A 55 6.63 -5.51 -9.19
N LYS A 56 7.10 -6.51 -8.48
CA LYS A 56 7.76 -7.68 -9.05
C LYS A 56 6.72 -8.66 -9.61
N GLY A 57 7.09 -9.39 -10.64
CA GLY A 57 6.22 -10.38 -11.28
C GLY A 57 5.35 -9.80 -12.41
N ASP A 58 4.30 -10.51 -12.75
CA ASP A 58 3.43 -10.23 -13.91
C ASP A 58 2.19 -9.38 -13.57
N THR A 59 1.99 -9.08 -12.32
CA THR A 59 0.79 -8.40 -11.80
C THR A 59 1.18 -7.33 -10.81
N PHE A 60 0.59 -6.14 -10.93
CA PHE A 60 0.84 -5.06 -9.98
C PHE A 60 0.36 -5.43 -8.58
N SER A 61 -0.94 -5.66 -8.37
CA SER A 61 -1.45 -6.17 -7.10
C SER A 61 -2.90 -6.66 -7.20
N ALA A 62 -3.17 -7.75 -6.51
CA ALA A 62 -4.52 -8.30 -6.34
C ALA A 62 -5.37 -7.58 -5.27
N GLY A 63 -4.82 -6.53 -4.64
CA GLY A 63 -5.51 -5.79 -3.58
C GLY A 63 -5.25 -6.34 -2.19
N ILE A 64 -6.15 -6.08 -1.25
CA ILE A 64 -5.97 -6.51 0.14
C ILE A 64 -5.85 -8.03 0.26
N ASP A 65 -4.89 -8.50 1.07
CA ASP A 65 -4.81 -9.90 1.45
C ASP A 65 -6.03 -10.28 2.30
N ILE A 66 -6.68 -11.38 1.96
CA ILE A 66 -7.92 -11.83 2.62
C ILE A 66 -7.67 -12.09 4.11
N ASN A 67 -6.52 -12.63 4.48
CA ASN A 67 -6.20 -12.88 5.89
C ASN A 67 -6.11 -11.55 6.67
N LEU A 68 -5.46 -10.55 6.08
CA LEU A 68 -5.40 -9.22 6.69
C LEU A 68 -6.79 -8.61 6.85
N LEU A 69 -7.67 -8.78 5.86
CA LEU A 69 -9.04 -8.29 5.92
C LEU A 69 -9.84 -8.98 7.05
N VAL A 70 -9.74 -10.31 7.13
CA VAL A 70 -10.42 -11.09 8.17
C VAL A 70 -9.93 -10.71 9.57
N GLU A 71 -8.63 -10.61 9.76
CA GLU A 71 -8.03 -10.24 11.04
C GLU A 71 -8.38 -8.81 11.45
N ALA A 72 -8.28 -7.86 10.53
CA ALA A 72 -8.47 -6.44 10.84
C ALA A 72 -9.93 -6.10 11.21
N PHE A 73 -10.90 -6.77 10.60
CA PHE A 73 -12.32 -6.48 10.76
C PHE A 73 -13.08 -7.56 11.52
N ASP A 74 -12.39 -8.58 12.03
CA ASP A 74 -12.97 -9.70 12.78
C ASP A 74 -14.17 -10.34 12.10
N LEU A 75 -14.01 -10.59 10.79
CA LEU A 75 -15.12 -11.09 9.93
C LEU A 75 -15.60 -12.51 10.26
N ASN A 76 -14.96 -13.18 11.23
CA ASN A 76 -15.38 -14.51 11.72
C ASN A 76 -16.43 -14.43 12.83
N GLU A 77 -16.70 -13.27 13.39
CA GLU A 77 -17.74 -13.05 14.36
C GLU A 77 -19.00 -12.45 13.70
N ASP A 78 -20.18 -12.75 14.29
CA ASP A 78 -21.42 -12.08 13.89
C ASP A 78 -21.24 -10.57 14.01
N LEU A 79 -21.62 -9.84 12.97
CA LEU A 79 -21.54 -8.38 12.93
C LEU A 79 -22.31 -7.80 14.12
N LYS A 80 -21.58 -7.54 15.17
CA LYS A 80 -22.12 -6.88 16.36
C LYS A 80 -22.40 -5.43 16.01
N THR A 81 -23.50 -4.90 16.50
CA THR A 81 -24.07 -3.65 16.02
C THR A 81 -24.12 -2.56 17.07
N ASN A 82 -23.35 -2.70 18.17
CA ASN A 82 -23.33 -1.66 19.20
C ASN A 82 -22.43 -0.48 18.80
N ALA A 83 -22.64 0.66 19.42
CA ALA A 83 -21.94 1.91 19.09
C ALA A 83 -20.42 1.81 19.28
N LYS A 84 -19.94 1.07 20.26
CA LYS A 84 -18.49 0.88 20.52
C LYS A 84 -17.81 0.15 19.37
N GLU A 85 -18.41 -0.93 18.92
CA GLU A 85 -17.88 -1.73 17.80
C GLU A 85 -17.84 -0.96 16.49
N ARG A 86 -18.84 -0.09 16.25
CA ARG A 86 -18.83 0.80 15.08
C ARG A 86 -17.69 1.80 15.13
N ILE A 87 -17.36 2.32 16.31
CA ILE A 87 -16.21 3.22 16.49
C ILE A 87 -14.92 2.48 16.21
N GLU A 88 -14.75 1.26 16.74
CA GLU A 88 -13.58 0.42 16.49
C GLU A 88 -13.39 0.12 14.99
N ILE A 89 -14.45 -0.21 14.26
CA ILE A 89 -14.42 -0.40 12.80
C ILE A 89 -14.01 0.88 12.08
N MET A 90 -14.51 2.03 12.50
CA MET A 90 -14.14 3.33 11.92
C MET A 90 -12.66 3.63 12.13
N GLU A 91 -12.11 3.36 13.31
CA GLU A 91 -10.70 3.56 13.63
C GLU A 91 -9.80 2.65 12.77
N VAL A 92 -10.16 1.37 12.63
CA VAL A 92 -9.45 0.42 11.76
C VAL A 92 -9.51 0.88 10.31
N THR A 93 -10.68 1.25 9.83
CA THR A 93 -10.87 1.76 8.46
C THR A 93 -9.99 2.98 8.20
N LYS A 94 -9.97 3.93 9.14
CA LYS A 94 -9.12 5.12 9.03
C LYS A 94 -7.64 4.76 8.95
N LYS A 95 -7.16 3.84 9.77
CA LYS A 95 -5.78 3.37 9.73
C LYS A 95 -5.41 2.80 8.35
N PHE A 96 -6.31 2.04 7.73
CA PHE A 96 -6.11 1.54 6.37
C PHE A 96 -6.06 2.66 5.32
N GLN A 97 -6.93 3.66 5.44
CA GLN A 97 -6.96 4.81 4.55
C GLN A 97 -5.72 5.70 4.69
N ASP A 98 -5.21 5.87 5.90
CA ASP A 98 -4.03 6.70 6.19
C ASP A 98 -2.78 6.21 5.43
N ALA A 99 -2.67 4.92 5.16
CA ALA A 99 -1.58 4.36 4.35
C ALA A 99 -1.52 4.97 2.93
N PHE A 100 -2.65 5.09 2.27
CA PHE A 100 -2.70 5.67 0.92
C PHE A 100 -2.77 7.19 0.94
N THR A 101 -3.33 7.76 1.99
CA THR A 101 -3.28 9.21 2.22
C THR A 101 -1.83 9.70 2.34
N ALA A 102 -0.94 8.90 2.92
CA ALA A 102 0.48 9.23 2.99
C ALA A 102 1.10 9.37 1.59
N VAL A 103 0.73 8.49 0.65
CA VAL A 103 1.16 8.58 -0.76
C VAL A 103 0.63 9.86 -1.42
N ALA A 104 -0.66 10.16 -1.24
CA ALA A 104 -1.31 11.33 -1.82
C ALA A 104 -0.75 12.67 -1.28
N LYS A 105 -0.15 12.66 -0.10
CA LYS A 105 0.41 13.86 0.56
C LYS A 105 1.90 14.08 0.34
N THR A 106 2.58 13.23 -0.43
CA THR A 106 4.01 13.43 -0.73
C THR A 106 4.24 14.76 -1.44
N GLN A 107 5.38 15.38 -1.18
CA GLN A 107 5.80 16.61 -1.84
C GLN A 107 6.36 16.33 -3.25
N LYS A 108 6.94 15.16 -3.45
CA LYS A 108 7.51 14.73 -4.73
C LYS A 108 6.45 14.08 -5.60
N PRO A 109 6.56 14.18 -6.93
CA PRO A 109 5.69 13.46 -7.85
C PRO A 109 5.75 11.96 -7.60
N THR A 110 4.58 11.32 -7.63
CA THR A 110 4.44 9.87 -7.47
C THR A 110 3.88 9.23 -8.73
N ILE A 111 4.49 8.13 -9.13
CA ILE A 111 4.12 7.38 -10.35
C ILE A 111 3.84 5.94 -9.97
N ALA A 112 2.69 5.40 -10.39
CA ALA A 112 2.41 3.97 -10.32
C ALA A 112 2.74 3.30 -11.66
N ALA A 113 3.69 2.37 -11.67
CA ALA A 113 4.05 1.55 -12.83
C ALA A 113 3.27 0.23 -12.79
N ILE A 114 2.18 0.16 -13.54
CA ILE A 114 1.20 -0.92 -13.44
C ILE A 114 1.40 -1.90 -14.60
N GLN A 115 1.67 -3.16 -14.27
CA GLN A 115 1.57 -4.29 -15.20
C GLN A 115 0.45 -5.23 -14.74
N GLY A 116 -0.15 -5.95 -15.67
CA GLY A 116 -1.25 -6.86 -15.37
C GLY A 116 -2.45 -6.12 -14.78
N PHE A 117 -2.91 -6.55 -13.60
CA PHE A 117 -4.08 -5.97 -12.97
C PHE A 117 -3.77 -5.27 -11.63
N SER A 118 -4.66 -4.35 -11.28
CA SER A 118 -4.71 -3.65 -10.00
C SER A 118 -6.14 -3.66 -9.50
N ILE A 119 -6.41 -4.32 -8.38
CA ILE A 119 -7.77 -4.61 -7.90
C ILE A 119 -7.94 -4.13 -6.45
N GLY A 120 -9.14 -3.68 -6.10
CA GLY A 120 -9.51 -3.33 -4.73
C GLY A 120 -8.58 -2.28 -4.12
N GLY A 121 -7.96 -2.58 -2.98
CA GLY A 121 -7.01 -1.68 -2.30
C GLY A 121 -5.84 -1.23 -3.16
N ALA A 122 -5.41 -2.06 -4.11
CA ALA A 122 -4.37 -1.66 -5.07
C ALA A 122 -4.85 -0.54 -6.01
N THR A 123 -6.12 -0.53 -6.36
CA THR A 123 -6.71 0.57 -7.14
C THR A 123 -6.70 1.88 -6.35
N ASN A 124 -6.96 1.82 -5.05
CA ASN A 124 -6.87 3.00 -4.18
C ASN A 124 -5.43 3.52 -4.08
N LEU A 125 -4.45 2.62 -3.96
CA LEU A 125 -3.04 2.98 -4.00
C LEU A 125 -2.68 3.70 -5.31
N VAL A 126 -3.04 3.12 -6.44
CA VAL A 126 -2.79 3.69 -7.77
C VAL A 126 -3.47 5.06 -7.95
N ALA A 127 -4.71 5.19 -7.46
CA ALA A 127 -5.44 6.46 -7.49
C ALA A 127 -4.82 7.55 -6.62
N SER A 128 -4.05 7.16 -5.59
CA SER A 128 -3.33 8.08 -4.70
C SER A 128 -2.04 8.63 -5.32
N CYS A 129 -1.55 8.04 -6.41
CA CYS A 129 -0.41 8.53 -7.16
C CYS A 129 -0.82 9.66 -8.13
N ASP A 130 0.13 10.55 -8.46
CA ASP A 130 -0.10 11.65 -9.40
C ASP A 130 -0.23 11.14 -10.84
N ILE A 131 0.58 10.14 -11.21
CA ILE A 131 0.65 9.56 -12.55
C ILE A 131 0.50 8.04 -12.48
N ARG A 132 -0.15 7.46 -13.46
CA ARG A 132 -0.40 6.02 -13.60
C ARG A 132 -0.52 5.63 -15.08
#